data_0e8cbf95cb92b6d83d1dc1a4119d1387
#
_entry.id   0e8cbf95cb92b6d83d1dc1a4119d1387
#
_cell.length_a   1.000
_cell.length_b   1.000
_cell.length_c   1.000
_cell.angle_alpha   90.00
_cell.angle_beta   90.00
_cell.angle_gamma   90.00
#
_symmetry.space_group_name_H-M   'P 1'
#
loop_
_entity.id
_entity.type
_entity.pdbx_description
1 polymer ?
#
loop_
_entity_poly.entity_id
_entity_poly.type
_entity_poly.pdbx_seq_one_letter_code
_entity_poly.pdbx_strand_id
1 'polypeptide(L)'
;LIVLIISLSIAVSVGAVAVPTATVWSVLLNKISPGVLEQTWSQGREAIVWDIRFPRALLAIMVGAGLALVGASLQAVTRNQLADPHLLGISSGGAFGAIYALLHSGLFLGVLTVPLLAFAGALGATVIVLGVTYFADATSADRLVLAGVAVSFAIMAGANGLIFLGDPRASHTVVFWMLGGLGLAQWDQLIYPLAILVGCGAWLISQSACLLYTSDAADDET
;
A
#
# COMPACT_ATOMS: atom_id res chain seq x y z
N LEU A 1 8.56 18.98 1.24
CA LEU A 1 7.29 19.50 1.77
C LEU A 1 6.52 20.29 0.71
N ILE A 2 7.14 21.29 0.06
CA ILE A 2 6.48 22.12 -0.98
C ILE A 2 5.89 21.26 -2.10
N VAL A 3 6.66 20.33 -2.65
CA VAL A 3 6.22 19.39 -3.70
C VAL A 3 5.02 18.56 -3.23
N LEU A 4 5.01 18.11 -1.98
CA LEU A 4 3.91 17.35 -1.41
C LEU A 4 2.62 18.18 -1.34
N ILE A 5 2.71 19.44 -0.90
CA ILE A 5 1.57 20.35 -0.83
C ILE A 5 1.02 20.65 -2.23
N ILE A 6 1.89 20.87 -3.20
CA ILE A 6 1.50 21.10 -4.59
C ILE A 6 0.81 19.85 -5.16
N SER A 7 1.40 18.67 -4.97
CA SER A 7 0.84 17.39 -5.42
C SER A 7 -0.53 17.12 -4.78
N LEU A 8 -0.67 17.37 -3.48
CA LEU A 8 -1.94 17.26 -2.77
C LEU A 8 -2.99 18.21 -3.33
N SER A 9 -2.61 19.48 -3.57
CA SER A 9 -3.51 20.49 -4.14
C SER A 9 -4.00 20.07 -5.53
N ILE A 10 -3.11 19.56 -6.37
CA ILE A 10 -3.44 19.08 -7.71
C ILE A 10 -4.34 17.84 -7.62
N ALA A 11 -3.98 16.86 -6.79
CA ALA A 11 -4.73 15.61 -6.63
C ALA A 11 -6.18 15.85 -6.17
N VAL A 12 -6.40 16.83 -5.30
CA VAL A 12 -7.75 17.16 -4.83
C VAL A 12 -8.51 18.08 -5.81
N SER A 13 -7.82 18.92 -6.58
CA SER A 13 -8.44 19.82 -7.55
C SER A 13 -8.88 19.12 -8.83
N VAL A 14 -8.06 18.18 -9.34
CA VAL A 14 -8.27 17.50 -10.62
C VAL A 14 -9.11 16.23 -10.43
N GLY A 15 -10.04 16.00 -11.35
CA GLY A 15 -10.91 14.82 -11.36
C GLY A 15 -12.09 15.00 -12.30
N ALA A 16 -13.07 14.11 -12.26
CA ALA A 16 -14.26 14.15 -13.12
C ALA A 16 -15.02 15.49 -13.04
N VAL A 17 -14.97 16.14 -11.88
CA VAL A 17 -15.44 17.52 -11.68
C VAL A 17 -14.22 18.35 -11.27
N ALA A 18 -13.87 19.35 -12.07
CA ALA A 18 -12.79 20.27 -11.72
C ALA A 18 -13.24 21.18 -10.55
N VAL A 19 -12.42 21.23 -9.50
CA VAL A 19 -12.66 22.13 -8.35
C VAL A 19 -11.47 23.09 -8.28
N PRO A 20 -11.70 24.40 -8.29
CA PRO A 20 -10.63 25.38 -8.16
C PRO A 20 -9.81 25.16 -6.89
N THR A 21 -8.50 25.28 -6.96
CA THR A 21 -7.59 25.10 -5.81
C THR A 21 -7.93 26.03 -4.65
N ALA A 22 -8.36 27.25 -4.93
CA ALA A 22 -8.84 28.16 -3.90
C ALA A 22 -10.02 27.56 -3.12
N THR A 23 -11.00 26.95 -3.80
CA THR A 23 -12.14 26.28 -3.16
C THR A 23 -11.70 25.10 -2.32
N VAL A 24 -10.71 24.30 -2.79
CA VAL A 24 -10.17 23.17 -2.03
C VAL A 24 -9.61 23.62 -0.68
N TRP A 25 -8.76 24.65 -0.69
CA TRP A 25 -8.18 25.19 0.54
C TRP A 25 -9.19 25.89 1.43
N SER A 26 -10.18 26.57 0.84
CA SER A 26 -11.26 27.21 1.60
C SER A 26 -12.13 26.16 2.32
N VAL A 27 -12.48 25.05 1.66
CA VAL A 27 -13.18 23.91 2.28
C VAL A 27 -12.37 23.35 3.44
N LEU A 28 -11.07 23.10 3.22
CA LEU A 28 -10.19 22.55 4.25
C LEU A 28 -10.10 23.46 5.48
N LEU A 29 -9.84 24.75 5.26
CA LEU A 29 -9.75 25.75 6.34
C LEU A 29 -11.06 25.85 7.12
N ASN A 30 -12.20 25.85 6.43
CA ASN A 30 -13.49 25.92 7.08
C ASN A 30 -13.86 24.65 7.87
N LYS A 31 -13.37 23.48 7.45
CA LYS A 31 -13.52 22.23 8.22
C LYS A 31 -12.65 22.16 9.47
N ILE A 32 -11.43 22.71 9.39
CA ILE A 32 -10.52 22.78 10.55
C ILE A 32 -10.94 23.88 11.53
N SER A 33 -11.38 25.02 11.01
CA SER A 33 -11.78 26.18 11.79
C SER A 33 -13.13 26.71 11.27
N PRO A 34 -14.27 26.18 11.76
CA PRO A 34 -15.58 26.58 11.31
C PRO A 34 -15.85 28.08 11.51
N GLY A 35 -16.37 28.74 10.46
CA GLY A 35 -16.75 30.15 10.52
C GLY A 35 -15.65 31.16 10.18
N VAL A 36 -14.44 30.73 9.83
CA VAL A 36 -13.35 31.62 9.41
C VAL A 36 -13.57 32.18 8.01
N LEU A 37 -14.21 31.39 7.14
CA LEU A 37 -14.52 31.80 5.77
C LEU A 37 -16.03 31.70 5.50
N GLU A 38 -16.57 32.67 4.77
CA GLU A 38 -17.92 32.55 4.25
C GLU A 38 -18.00 31.44 3.22
N GLN A 39 -19.02 30.59 3.32
CA GLN A 39 -19.20 29.46 2.42
C GLN A 39 -19.67 29.95 1.04
N THR A 40 -18.75 30.10 0.11
CA THR A 40 -19.02 30.51 -1.28
C THR A 40 -19.20 29.35 -2.24
N TRP A 41 -19.01 28.12 -1.76
CA TRP A 41 -19.09 26.87 -2.55
C TRP A 41 -20.36 26.08 -2.25
N SER A 42 -20.78 25.24 -3.19
CA SER A 42 -21.93 24.35 -3.01
C SER A 42 -21.60 23.17 -2.10
N GLN A 43 -22.61 22.65 -1.40
CA GLN A 43 -22.48 21.45 -0.56
C GLN A 43 -21.97 20.25 -1.35
N GLY A 44 -22.35 20.09 -2.64
CA GLY A 44 -21.84 19.03 -3.49
C GLY A 44 -20.34 19.13 -3.75
N ARG A 45 -19.78 20.33 -3.94
CA ARG A 45 -18.33 20.53 -4.07
C ARG A 45 -17.61 20.24 -2.76
N GLU A 46 -18.19 20.62 -1.64
CA GLU A 46 -17.65 20.31 -0.31
C GLU A 46 -17.55 18.80 -0.10
N ALA A 47 -18.62 18.05 -0.37
CA ALA A 47 -18.63 16.60 -0.25
C ALA A 47 -17.60 15.95 -1.18
N ILE A 48 -17.47 16.41 -2.43
CA ILE A 48 -16.44 15.87 -3.35
C ILE A 48 -15.04 16.10 -2.79
N VAL A 49 -14.75 17.27 -2.27
CA VAL A 49 -13.43 17.61 -1.72
C VAL A 49 -13.18 16.86 -0.42
N TRP A 50 -14.08 16.97 0.55
CA TRP A 50 -13.86 16.50 1.91
C TRP A 50 -14.09 14.99 2.08
N ASP A 51 -15.21 14.46 1.55
CA ASP A 51 -15.59 13.07 1.80
C ASP A 51 -14.99 12.08 0.80
N ILE A 52 -14.62 12.56 -0.41
CA ILE A 52 -14.13 11.66 -1.46
C ILE A 52 -12.65 11.87 -1.73
N ARG A 53 -12.20 13.10 -2.06
CA ARG A 53 -10.85 13.32 -2.59
C ARG A 53 -9.79 13.41 -1.51
N PHE A 54 -10.10 14.07 -0.41
CA PHE A 54 -9.16 14.27 0.68
C PHE A 54 -8.74 12.94 1.33
N PRO A 55 -9.65 12.02 1.71
CA PRO A 55 -9.27 10.72 2.25
C PRO A 55 -8.39 9.90 1.29
N ARG A 56 -8.70 9.94 -0.01
CA ARG A 56 -7.89 9.25 -1.05
C ARG A 56 -6.49 9.82 -1.15
N ALA A 57 -6.37 11.14 -1.16
CA ALA A 57 -5.07 11.80 -1.25
C ALA A 57 -4.22 11.56 -0.01
N LEU A 58 -4.82 11.57 1.19
CA LEU A 58 -4.13 11.21 2.43
C LEU A 58 -3.70 9.74 2.43
N LEU A 59 -4.57 8.83 2.01
CA LEU A 59 -4.20 7.42 1.88
C LEU A 59 -3.06 7.23 0.88
N ALA A 60 -3.06 7.96 -0.25
CA ALA A 60 -1.97 7.91 -1.23
C ALA A 60 -0.63 8.35 -0.62
N ILE A 61 -0.62 9.39 0.21
CA ILE A 61 0.56 9.84 0.94
C ILE A 61 1.06 8.75 1.89
N MET A 62 0.16 8.13 2.67
CA MET A 62 0.52 7.07 3.61
C MET A 62 1.09 5.84 2.91
N VAL A 63 0.44 5.41 1.82
CA VAL A 63 0.90 4.27 1.00
C VAL A 63 2.26 4.58 0.38
N GLY A 64 2.43 5.77 -0.21
CA GLY A 64 3.69 6.19 -0.82
C GLY A 64 4.83 6.27 0.21
N ALA A 65 4.57 6.82 1.40
CA ALA A 65 5.54 6.86 2.49
C ALA A 65 5.90 5.45 2.98
N GLY A 66 4.91 4.56 3.12
CA GLY A 66 5.14 3.17 3.50
C GLY A 66 5.99 2.42 2.47
N LEU A 67 5.67 2.53 1.19
CA LEU A 67 6.45 1.93 0.11
C LEU A 67 7.88 2.46 0.06
N ALA A 68 8.09 3.76 0.28
CA ALA A 68 9.42 4.35 0.32
C ALA A 68 10.25 3.81 1.50
N LEU A 69 9.65 3.71 2.69
CA LEU A 69 10.33 3.15 3.88
C LEU A 69 10.70 1.67 3.68
N VAL A 70 9.77 0.87 3.18
CA VAL A 70 10.01 -0.56 2.93
C VAL A 70 11.04 -0.75 1.84
N GLY A 71 10.95 0.02 0.74
CA GLY A 71 11.90 -0.03 -0.36
C GLY A 71 13.32 0.31 0.11
N ALA A 72 13.49 1.42 0.83
CA ALA A 72 14.78 1.81 1.38
C ALA A 72 15.36 0.75 2.33
N SER A 73 14.52 0.20 3.22
CA SER A 73 14.94 -0.85 4.16
C SER A 73 15.38 -2.13 3.44
N LEU A 74 14.62 -2.54 2.41
CA LEU A 74 14.93 -3.74 1.64
C LEU A 74 16.24 -3.57 0.86
N GLN A 75 16.43 -2.42 0.21
CA GLN A 75 17.67 -2.10 -0.51
C GLN A 75 18.88 -2.11 0.42
N ALA A 76 18.76 -1.57 1.64
CA ALA A 76 19.82 -1.61 2.65
C ALA A 76 20.14 -3.05 3.11
N VAL A 77 19.14 -3.85 3.44
CA VAL A 77 19.32 -5.23 3.92
C VAL A 77 19.91 -6.14 2.84
N THR A 78 19.44 -6.01 1.60
CA THR A 78 19.91 -6.83 0.48
C THR A 78 21.17 -6.32 -0.16
N ARG A 79 21.65 -5.11 0.23
CA ARG A 79 22.77 -4.41 -0.42
C ARG A 79 22.61 -4.33 -1.94
N ASN A 80 21.38 -4.19 -2.39
CA ASN A 80 21.05 -4.14 -3.80
C ASN A 80 20.06 -2.99 -4.05
N GLN A 81 20.48 -1.98 -4.80
CA GLN A 81 19.66 -0.81 -5.14
C GLN A 81 18.45 -1.16 -6.03
N LEU A 82 18.45 -2.34 -6.65
CA LEU A 82 17.35 -2.83 -7.49
C LEU A 82 16.35 -3.69 -6.71
N ALA A 83 16.56 -3.88 -5.39
CA ALA A 83 15.64 -4.64 -4.57
C ALA A 83 14.30 -3.92 -4.45
N ASP A 84 13.22 -4.66 -4.69
CA ASP A 84 11.84 -4.18 -4.66
C ASP A 84 10.98 -5.17 -3.84
N PRO A 85 10.12 -4.69 -2.94
CA PRO A 85 9.19 -5.53 -2.19
C PRO A 85 8.33 -6.45 -3.07
N HIS A 86 8.04 -6.03 -4.31
CA HIS A 86 7.29 -6.83 -5.27
C HIS A 86 7.99 -8.17 -5.59
N LEU A 87 9.32 -8.17 -5.63
CA LEU A 87 10.12 -9.36 -5.93
C LEU A 87 10.09 -10.42 -4.83
N LEU A 88 9.63 -10.08 -3.61
CA LEU A 88 9.50 -11.03 -2.50
C LEU A 88 8.14 -11.74 -2.44
N GLY A 89 7.34 -11.68 -3.49
CA GLY A 89 6.05 -12.35 -3.53
C GLY A 89 4.95 -11.67 -2.71
N ILE A 90 5.22 -10.52 -2.07
CA ILE A 90 4.28 -9.81 -1.20
C ILE A 90 3.02 -9.44 -1.96
N SER A 91 3.16 -8.89 -3.17
CA SER A 91 2.02 -8.46 -4.00
C SER A 91 1.19 -9.64 -4.48
N SER A 92 1.80 -10.74 -4.90
CA SER A 92 1.08 -11.95 -5.33
C SER A 92 0.36 -12.62 -4.18
N GLY A 93 0.98 -12.68 -3.00
CA GLY A 93 0.35 -13.17 -1.77
C GLY A 93 -0.82 -12.29 -1.33
N GLY A 94 -0.66 -10.98 -1.37
CA GLY A 94 -1.73 -10.03 -1.07
C GLY A 94 -2.90 -10.16 -2.04
N ALA A 95 -2.62 -10.30 -3.34
CA ALA A 95 -3.65 -10.55 -4.35
C ALA A 95 -4.38 -11.87 -4.11
N PHE A 96 -3.66 -12.96 -3.81
CA PHE A 96 -4.27 -14.26 -3.49
C PHE A 96 -5.22 -14.17 -2.28
N GLY A 97 -4.77 -13.53 -1.19
CA GLY A 97 -5.57 -13.36 0.02
C GLY A 97 -6.82 -12.52 -0.22
N ALA A 98 -6.71 -11.43 -0.99
CA ALA A 98 -7.84 -10.59 -1.35
C ALA A 98 -8.83 -11.29 -2.28
N ILE A 99 -8.36 -12.04 -3.28
CA ILE A 99 -9.20 -12.84 -4.18
C ILE A 99 -9.96 -13.91 -3.38
N TYR A 100 -9.27 -14.59 -2.47
CA TYR A 100 -9.92 -15.54 -1.57
C TYR A 100 -11.00 -14.88 -0.71
N ALA A 101 -10.73 -13.68 -0.18
CA ALA A 101 -11.70 -12.91 0.58
C ALA A 101 -12.95 -12.58 -0.25
N LEU A 102 -12.75 -12.09 -1.46
CA LEU A 102 -13.83 -11.59 -2.32
C LEU A 102 -14.69 -12.71 -2.92
N LEU A 103 -14.11 -13.87 -3.21
CA LEU A 103 -14.80 -14.95 -3.93
C LEU A 103 -15.27 -16.09 -3.03
N HIS A 104 -14.56 -16.38 -1.93
CA HIS A 104 -14.77 -17.62 -1.19
C HIS A 104 -15.10 -17.45 0.30
N SER A 105 -14.47 -16.49 1.02
CA SER A 105 -14.66 -16.37 2.46
C SER A 105 -15.88 -15.55 2.86
N GLY A 106 -16.38 -14.69 1.96
CA GLY A 106 -17.36 -13.66 2.32
C GLY A 106 -16.75 -12.58 3.24
N LEU A 107 -17.54 -11.56 3.59
CA LEU A 107 -17.09 -10.42 4.41
C LEU A 107 -17.36 -10.66 5.91
N PHE A 108 -16.81 -11.71 6.50
CA PHE A 108 -17.07 -12.11 7.89
C PHE A 108 -16.58 -11.09 8.96
N LEU A 109 -15.62 -10.23 8.62
CA LEU A 109 -15.17 -9.08 9.42
C LEU A 109 -15.58 -7.74 8.78
N GLY A 110 -16.61 -7.74 7.94
CA GLY A 110 -17.03 -6.54 7.21
C GLY A 110 -15.92 -6.00 6.32
N VAL A 111 -15.69 -4.68 6.36
CA VAL A 111 -14.70 -3.98 5.52
C VAL A 111 -13.25 -4.38 5.81
N LEU A 112 -12.95 -4.96 6.96
CA LEU A 112 -11.60 -5.40 7.33
C LEU A 112 -11.25 -6.78 6.77
N THR A 113 -12.21 -7.56 6.25
CA THR A 113 -11.95 -8.92 5.76
C THR A 113 -10.90 -8.93 4.63
N VAL A 114 -11.09 -8.10 3.61
CA VAL A 114 -10.18 -8.06 2.45
C VAL A 114 -8.78 -7.58 2.85
N PRO A 115 -8.60 -6.47 3.58
CA PRO A 115 -7.27 -6.04 4.03
C PRO A 115 -6.55 -7.08 4.90
N LEU A 116 -7.24 -7.73 5.82
CA LEU A 116 -6.63 -8.71 6.71
C LEU A 116 -6.20 -9.99 5.97
N LEU A 117 -7.05 -10.50 5.07
CA LEU A 117 -6.70 -11.69 4.27
C LEU A 117 -5.63 -11.35 3.23
N ALA A 118 -5.63 -10.16 2.65
CA ALA A 118 -4.54 -9.70 1.80
C ALA A 118 -3.22 -9.61 2.58
N PHE A 119 -3.23 -9.06 3.79
CA PHE A 119 -2.05 -9.00 4.65
C PHE A 119 -1.56 -10.41 5.04
N ALA A 120 -2.46 -11.30 5.44
CA ALA A 120 -2.12 -12.70 5.76
C ALA A 120 -1.53 -13.43 4.55
N GLY A 121 -2.09 -13.22 3.35
CA GLY A 121 -1.55 -13.77 2.10
C GLY A 121 -0.17 -13.22 1.77
N ALA A 122 0.06 -11.92 1.93
CA ALA A 122 1.35 -11.28 1.73
C ALA A 122 2.41 -11.83 2.70
N LEU A 123 2.06 -11.95 3.99
CA LEU A 123 2.92 -12.52 5.01
C LEU A 123 3.23 -13.99 4.71
N GLY A 124 2.22 -14.77 4.35
CA GLY A 124 2.38 -16.17 3.96
C GLY A 124 3.33 -16.34 2.76
N ALA A 125 3.18 -15.53 1.72
CA ALA A 125 4.07 -15.52 0.57
C ALA A 125 5.52 -15.22 0.98
N THR A 126 5.73 -14.21 1.83
CA THR A 126 7.06 -13.87 2.35
C THR A 126 7.68 -15.04 3.12
N VAL A 127 6.90 -15.70 4.00
CA VAL A 127 7.37 -16.88 4.74
C VAL A 127 7.74 -18.01 3.80
N ILE A 128 6.95 -18.25 2.74
CA ILE A 128 7.28 -19.27 1.73
C ILE A 128 8.59 -18.92 1.00
N VAL A 129 8.76 -17.66 0.56
CA VAL A 129 10.00 -17.23 -0.12
C VAL A 129 11.21 -17.41 0.78
N LEU A 130 11.13 -16.96 2.03
CA LEU A 130 12.21 -17.13 3.01
C LEU A 130 12.48 -18.61 3.32
N GLY A 131 11.44 -19.43 3.41
CA GLY A 131 11.58 -20.88 3.57
C GLY A 131 12.29 -21.54 2.40
N VAL A 132 11.87 -21.24 1.17
CA VAL A 132 12.52 -21.77 -0.04
C VAL A 132 13.99 -21.37 -0.11
N THR A 133 14.32 -20.11 0.19
CA THR A 133 15.71 -19.64 0.20
C THR A 133 16.54 -20.31 1.30
N TYR A 134 15.96 -20.50 2.48
CA TYR A 134 16.62 -21.17 3.60
C TYR A 134 16.95 -22.66 3.27
N PHE A 135 15.98 -23.42 2.77
CA PHE A 135 16.18 -24.83 2.42
C PHE A 135 17.06 -25.04 1.19
N ALA A 136 17.17 -24.03 0.32
CA ALA A 136 18.04 -24.09 -0.86
C ALA A 136 19.49 -23.62 -0.59
N ASP A 137 19.85 -23.33 0.67
CA ASP A 137 21.15 -22.73 1.04
C ASP A 137 21.49 -21.49 0.20
N ALA A 138 20.47 -20.70 -0.12
CA ALA A 138 20.56 -19.57 -1.02
C ALA A 138 21.02 -18.32 -0.26
N THR A 139 22.32 -18.16 -0.08
CA THR A 139 22.92 -17.04 0.67
C THR A 139 23.07 -15.76 -0.13
N SER A 140 22.84 -15.79 -1.47
CA SER A 140 22.99 -14.62 -2.33
C SER A 140 21.68 -13.91 -2.59
N ALA A 141 21.70 -12.57 -2.70
CA ALA A 141 20.53 -11.73 -3.02
C ALA A 141 19.82 -12.14 -4.32
N ASP A 142 20.58 -12.58 -5.34
CA ASP A 142 20.03 -13.01 -6.63
C ASP A 142 19.15 -14.25 -6.49
N ARG A 143 19.54 -15.20 -5.62
CA ARG A 143 18.75 -16.41 -5.38
C ARG A 143 17.46 -16.09 -4.62
N LEU A 144 17.50 -15.11 -3.70
CA LEU A 144 16.31 -14.62 -3.02
C LEU A 144 15.30 -14.03 -4.02
N VAL A 145 15.77 -13.23 -4.98
CA VAL A 145 14.94 -12.66 -6.04
C VAL A 145 14.34 -13.76 -6.92
N LEU A 146 15.15 -14.73 -7.35
CA LEU A 146 14.66 -15.86 -8.16
C LEU A 146 13.61 -16.69 -7.42
N ALA A 147 13.82 -16.98 -6.14
CA ALA A 147 12.85 -17.69 -5.32
C ALA A 147 11.54 -16.87 -5.19
N GLY A 148 11.65 -15.55 -4.97
CA GLY A 148 10.52 -14.66 -4.89
C GLY A 148 9.69 -14.64 -6.18
N VAL A 149 10.34 -14.57 -7.34
CA VAL A 149 9.67 -14.62 -8.65
C VAL A 149 8.98 -15.97 -8.86
N ALA A 150 9.67 -17.09 -8.60
CA ALA A 150 9.08 -18.42 -8.75
C ALA A 150 7.86 -18.64 -7.85
N VAL A 151 7.95 -18.24 -6.58
CA VAL A 151 6.85 -18.30 -5.61
C VAL A 151 5.71 -17.39 -6.05
N SER A 152 6.00 -16.18 -6.55
CA SER A 152 4.99 -15.26 -7.06
C SER A 152 4.17 -15.87 -8.20
N PHE A 153 4.82 -16.52 -9.16
CA PHE A 153 4.13 -17.20 -10.25
C PHE A 153 3.27 -18.36 -9.75
N ALA A 154 3.77 -19.15 -8.79
CA ALA A 154 3.00 -20.26 -8.22
C ALA A 154 1.76 -19.77 -7.47
N ILE A 155 1.90 -18.69 -6.67
CA ILE A 155 0.78 -18.06 -5.95
C ILE A 155 -0.24 -17.48 -6.93
N MET A 156 0.22 -16.78 -8.00
CA MET A 156 -0.67 -16.23 -9.00
C MET A 156 -1.39 -17.33 -9.80
N ALA A 157 -0.76 -18.46 -10.07
CA ALA A 157 -1.43 -19.62 -10.64
C ALA A 157 -2.56 -20.12 -9.73
N GLY A 158 -2.31 -20.21 -8.43
CA GLY A 158 -3.34 -20.51 -7.43
C GLY A 158 -4.46 -19.48 -7.38
N ALA A 159 -4.12 -18.18 -7.44
CA ALA A 159 -5.10 -17.08 -7.50
C ALA A 159 -6.01 -17.20 -8.74
N ASN A 160 -5.44 -17.48 -9.91
CA ASN A 160 -6.19 -17.73 -11.13
C ASN A 160 -7.11 -18.96 -11.00
N GLY A 161 -6.66 -20.01 -10.32
CA GLY A 161 -7.50 -21.17 -9.96
C GLY A 161 -8.70 -20.77 -9.10
N LEU A 162 -8.50 -19.92 -8.08
CA LEU A 162 -9.60 -19.40 -7.26
C LEU A 162 -10.60 -18.58 -8.08
N ILE A 163 -10.12 -17.76 -9.02
CA ILE A 163 -11.00 -16.99 -9.92
C ILE A 163 -11.82 -17.92 -10.80
N PHE A 164 -11.18 -18.98 -11.34
CA PHE A 164 -11.85 -19.97 -12.20
C PHE A 164 -12.93 -20.75 -11.46
N LEU A 165 -12.69 -21.08 -10.18
CA LEU A 165 -13.63 -21.82 -9.32
C LEU A 165 -14.68 -20.91 -8.66
N GLY A 166 -14.51 -19.59 -8.73
CA GLY A 166 -15.39 -18.61 -8.11
C GLY A 166 -16.65 -18.32 -8.93
N ASP A 167 -17.56 -17.51 -8.36
CA ASP A 167 -18.74 -17.03 -9.09
C ASP A 167 -18.30 -16.07 -10.21
N PRO A 168 -18.70 -16.34 -11.48
CA PRO A 168 -18.40 -15.45 -12.62
C PRO A 168 -18.86 -14.00 -12.41
N ARG A 169 -19.94 -13.78 -11.68
CA ARG A 169 -20.45 -12.43 -11.37
C ARG A 169 -19.53 -11.65 -10.43
N ALA A 170 -18.92 -12.34 -9.48
CA ALA A 170 -17.97 -11.74 -8.55
C ALA A 170 -16.58 -11.48 -9.18
N SER A 171 -16.27 -12.15 -10.28
CA SER A 171 -14.99 -11.99 -11.01
C SER A 171 -14.76 -10.55 -11.48
N HIS A 172 -15.81 -9.82 -11.83
CA HIS A 172 -15.70 -8.39 -12.16
C HIS A 172 -15.14 -7.57 -10.97
N THR A 173 -15.60 -7.85 -9.75
CA THR A 173 -15.10 -7.17 -8.54
C THR A 173 -13.61 -7.45 -8.33
N VAL A 174 -13.18 -8.70 -8.55
CA VAL A 174 -11.77 -9.09 -8.48
C VAL A 174 -10.92 -8.34 -9.50
N VAL A 175 -11.37 -8.25 -10.76
CA VAL A 175 -10.66 -7.52 -11.82
C VAL A 175 -10.50 -6.05 -11.44
N PHE A 176 -11.58 -5.39 -10.99
CA PHE A 176 -11.49 -4.00 -10.53
C PHE A 176 -10.56 -3.84 -9.33
N TRP A 177 -10.57 -4.80 -8.39
CA TRP A 177 -9.68 -4.77 -7.25
C TRP A 177 -8.21 -4.95 -7.67
N MET A 178 -7.92 -5.86 -8.62
CA MET A 178 -6.57 -6.12 -9.14
C MET A 178 -6.00 -4.94 -9.94
N LEU A 179 -6.85 -4.13 -10.57
CA LEU A 179 -6.41 -2.89 -11.23
C LEU A 179 -5.87 -1.88 -10.22
N GLY A 180 -6.16 -2.09 -8.95
CA GLY A 180 -5.76 -1.21 -7.87
C GLY A 180 -6.60 0.06 -7.82
N GLY A 181 -6.53 0.74 -6.69
CA GLY A 181 -7.19 2.02 -6.51
C GLY A 181 -7.41 2.37 -5.05
N LEU A 182 -7.43 3.66 -4.78
CA LEU A 182 -7.70 4.22 -3.46
C LEU A 182 -9.16 4.70 -3.35
N GLY A 183 -10.02 4.22 -4.27
CA GLY A 183 -11.39 4.71 -4.44
C GLY A 183 -12.31 4.52 -3.23
N LEU A 184 -12.02 3.54 -2.39
CA LEU A 184 -12.80 3.20 -1.20
C LEU A 184 -12.26 3.87 0.07
N ALA A 185 -11.30 4.78 -0.02
CA ALA A 185 -10.77 5.49 1.13
C ALA A 185 -11.85 6.31 1.83
N GLN A 186 -11.99 6.10 3.14
CA GLN A 186 -12.91 6.81 4.02
C GLN A 186 -12.15 7.30 5.26
N TRP A 187 -12.63 8.37 5.89
CA TRP A 187 -11.94 8.98 7.03
C TRP A 187 -11.72 8.03 8.21
N ASP A 188 -12.72 7.22 8.52
CA ASP A 188 -12.69 6.24 9.61
C ASP A 188 -11.68 5.12 9.39
N GLN A 189 -11.36 4.82 8.14
CA GLN A 189 -10.42 3.76 7.77
C GLN A 189 -8.96 4.23 7.72
N LEU A 190 -8.70 5.54 7.64
CA LEU A 190 -7.34 6.09 7.56
C LEU A 190 -6.51 5.83 8.82
N ILE A 191 -7.16 5.59 9.94
CA ILE A 191 -6.47 5.32 11.23
C ILE A 191 -5.62 4.04 11.16
N TYR A 192 -6.07 3.01 10.43
CA TYR A 192 -5.36 1.73 10.35
C TYR A 192 -4.02 1.86 9.59
N PRO A 193 -3.98 2.36 8.34
CA PRO A 193 -2.71 2.55 7.64
C PRO A 193 -1.82 3.59 8.32
N LEU A 194 -2.38 4.63 8.97
CA LEU A 194 -1.61 5.59 9.73
C LEU A 194 -0.92 4.94 10.92
N ALA A 195 -1.64 4.16 11.72
CA ALA A 195 -1.10 3.48 12.89
C ALA A 195 0.02 2.50 12.51
N ILE A 196 -0.16 1.74 11.42
CA ILE A 196 0.86 0.83 10.89
C ILE A 196 2.08 1.61 10.38
N LEU A 197 1.87 2.67 9.61
CA LEU A 197 2.95 3.50 9.07
C LEU A 197 3.79 4.12 10.19
N VAL A 198 3.13 4.69 11.20
CA VAL A 198 3.83 5.33 12.34
C VAL A 198 4.53 4.27 13.19
N GLY A 199 3.86 3.17 13.53
CA GLY A 199 4.43 2.12 14.38
C GLY A 199 5.60 1.41 13.71
N CYS A 200 5.41 0.89 12.49
CA CYS A 200 6.47 0.22 11.75
C CYS A 200 7.57 1.20 11.30
N GLY A 201 7.19 2.41 10.91
CA GLY A 201 8.15 3.44 10.53
C GLY A 201 9.04 3.86 11.69
N ALA A 202 8.48 4.10 12.87
CA ALA A 202 9.25 4.40 14.08
C ALA A 202 10.19 3.25 14.45
N TRP A 203 9.71 2.01 14.35
CA TRP A 203 10.54 0.83 14.58
C TRP A 203 11.68 0.73 13.57
N LEU A 204 11.44 0.90 12.27
CA LEU A 204 12.47 0.89 11.23
C LEU A 204 13.51 2.00 11.44
N ILE A 205 13.06 3.20 11.79
CA ILE A 205 13.96 4.33 12.09
C ILE A 205 14.83 4.02 13.31
N SER A 206 14.28 3.37 14.34
CA SER A 206 15.07 2.95 15.50
C SER A 206 16.17 1.94 15.18
N GLN A 207 15.98 1.14 14.11
CA GLN A 207 16.97 0.17 13.60
C GLN A 207 17.93 0.77 12.55
N SER A 208 17.77 2.04 12.19
CA SER A 208 18.54 2.67 11.11
C SER A 208 20.06 2.66 11.38
N ALA A 209 20.50 2.80 12.63
CA ALA A 209 21.90 2.68 13.01
C ALA A 209 22.46 1.29 12.70
N CYS A 210 21.71 0.21 13.01
CA CYS A 210 22.10 -1.15 12.71
C CYS A 210 22.21 -1.39 11.18
N LEU A 211 21.27 -0.85 10.41
CA LEU A 211 21.26 -0.94 8.95
C LEU A 211 22.44 -0.20 8.30
N LEU A 212 22.85 0.95 8.85
CA LEU A 212 24.01 1.72 8.39
C LEU A 212 25.33 1.01 8.71
N TYR A 213 25.50 0.51 9.94
CA TYR A 213 26.76 -0.16 10.34
C TYR A 213 27.02 -1.45 9.58
N THR A 214 25.98 -2.14 9.11
CA THR A 214 26.16 -3.34 8.24
C THR A 214 26.66 -2.95 6.84
N SER A 215 26.49 -1.71 6.41
CA SER A 215 27.02 -1.22 5.13
C SER A 215 28.49 -0.77 5.25
N ASP A 216 28.85 -0.03 6.31
CA ASP A 216 30.22 0.50 6.50
C ASP A 216 31.25 -0.59 6.84
N ALA A 217 30.89 -1.59 7.65
CA ALA A 217 31.81 -2.69 8.00
C ALA A 217 32.22 -3.57 6.80
N ALA A 218 31.50 -3.49 5.67
CA ALA A 218 31.86 -4.22 4.46
C ALA A 218 32.77 -3.45 3.51
N ASP A 219 32.79 -2.12 3.61
CA ASP A 219 33.69 -1.27 2.82
C ASP A 219 35.10 -1.19 3.44
N ASP A 220 35.22 -1.48 4.76
CA ASP A 220 36.54 -1.51 5.44
C ASP A 220 37.32 -2.82 5.25
N GLU A 221 36.70 -3.88 4.68
CA GLU A 221 37.38 -5.17 4.40
C GLU A 221 37.92 -5.30 2.95
N THR A 222 37.81 -4.27 2.14
CA THR A 222 38.37 -4.23 0.75
C THR A 222 39.49 -3.23 0.63
#